data_91e7820cc13acd59823d28083a50387c
#
_entry.id   91e7820cc13acd59823d28083a50387c
#
_cell.length_a   1.000
_cell.length_b   1.000
_cell.length_c   1.000
_cell.angle_alpha   90.00
_cell.angle_beta   90.00
_cell.angle_gamma   90.00
#
_symmetry.space_group_name_H-M   'P 1'
#
loop_
_entity.id
_entity.type
_entity.pdbx_description
1 polymer ?
#
loop_
_entity_poly.entity_id
_entity_poly.type
_entity_poly.pdbx_seq_one_letter_code
_entity_poly.pdbx_strand_id
1 'polypeptide(L)'
;MMVLPVQATPSGWSTTDIDTLAWQLYNYTKEVCDTFAENGLTVSIVSIGNEIRSGLLWPLGETSSYSNIGRLLHSGAWGVKDSSLSTTPKIMIHLDNGWSWSEQEYFYNTVLDSGSTFVSTDFDYIGVSYYPFYSSSATLSSLKTSLTNLHSTYGKDVLVVETNWPYSCPSPEYAFPSDLSSIPFSVAGQETFLKDLAAVVEGVSGGLGIYYWEPAWVDNAGLGSSCADNLLFSYTNDEERASLATLGSV
;
A
#
# COMPACT_ATOMS: atom_id res chain seq x y z
N MET A 1 0.62 -20.02 1.74
CA MET A 1 1.19 -19.24 2.88
C MET A 1 1.89 -18.05 2.25
N MET A 2 1.22 -16.91 2.24
CA MET A 2 1.81 -15.67 1.73
C MET A 2 3.09 -15.40 2.53
N VAL A 3 4.23 -15.41 1.88
CA VAL A 3 5.48 -15.00 2.52
C VAL A 3 5.39 -13.48 2.65
N LEU A 4 5.16 -13.00 3.87
CA LEU A 4 5.19 -11.56 4.14
C LEU A 4 6.55 -11.01 3.68
N PRO A 5 6.59 -9.84 3.03
CA PRO A 5 7.85 -9.25 2.61
C PRO A 5 8.77 -9.10 3.82
N VAL A 6 10.04 -9.45 3.63
CA VAL A 6 11.05 -9.30 4.69
C VAL A 6 11.28 -7.80 4.88
N GLN A 7 10.82 -7.25 5.99
CA GLN A 7 10.98 -5.83 6.36
C GLN A 7 12.38 -5.57 6.94
N ALA A 8 13.42 -5.93 6.17
CA ALA A 8 14.79 -5.92 6.63
C ALA A 8 15.31 -4.51 6.90
N THR A 9 16.01 -4.35 8.01
CA THR A 9 16.78 -3.14 8.29
C THR A 9 17.95 -3.00 7.29
N PRO A 10 18.18 -1.82 6.70
CA PRO A 10 19.31 -1.59 5.80
C PRO A 10 20.65 -1.91 6.45
N SER A 11 21.60 -2.38 5.64
CA SER A 11 22.96 -2.65 6.13
C SER A 11 23.59 -1.40 6.77
N GLY A 12 24.17 -1.56 7.94
CA GLY A 12 24.80 -0.47 8.70
C GLY A 12 23.84 0.33 9.59
N TRP A 13 22.54 0.03 9.54
CA TRP A 13 21.59 0.62 10.49
C TRP A 13 21.52 -0.21 11.78
N SER A 14 21.07 0.42 12.87
CA SER A 14 20.97 -0.25 14.18
C SER A 14 19.93 -1.37 14.17
N THR A 15 20.30 -2.53 14.69
CA THR A 15 19.41 -3.66 14.92
C THR A 15 19.24 -3.98 16.42
N THR A 16 19.82 -3.15 17.29
CA THR A 16 19.87 -3.39 18.74
C THR A 16 19.43 -2.20 19.59
N ASP A 17 19.39 -0.99 18.99
CA ASP A 17 18.98 0.23 19.67
C ASP A 17 17.92 0.99 18.85
N ILE A 18 16.71 1.06 19.39
CA ILE A 18 15.57 1.69 18.74
C ILE A 18 15.74 3.20 18.58
N ASP A 19 16.42 3.88 19.48
CA ASP A 19 16.63 5.33 19.40
C ASP A 19 17.56 5.67 18.25
N THR A 20 18.63 4.92 18.09
CA THR A 20 19.54 5.03 16.97
C THR A 20 18.84 4.71 15.65
N LEU A 21 18.05 3.62 15.59
CA LEU A 21 17.30 3.25 14.38
C LEU A 21 16.28 4.32 13.99
N ALA A 22 15.57 4.88 14.96
CA ALA A 22 14.59 5.94 14.73
C ALA A 22 15.24 7.22 14.17
N TRP A 23 16.43 7.60 14.66
CA TRP A 23 17.21 8.70 14.12
C TRP A 23 17.73 8.42 12.70
N GLN A 24 18.14 7.20 12.41
CA GLN A 24 18.56 6.79 11.06
C GLN A 24 17.41 6.90 10.07
N LEU A 25 16.22 6.45 10.46
CA LEU A 25 15.01 6.57 9.62
C LEU A 25 14.61 8.03 9.40
N TYR A 26 14.60 8.85 10.45
CA TYR A 26 14.34 10.29 10.33
C TYR A 26 15.28 10.96 9.33
N ASN A 27 16.59 10.78 9.52
CA ASN A 27 17.60 11.39 8.66
C ASN A 27 17.47 10.92 7.22
N TYR A 28 17.29 9.62 6.99
CA TYR A 28 17.11 9.06 5.65
C TYR A 28 15.87 9.64 4.96
N THR A 29 14.74 9.66 5.65
CA THR A 29 13.48 10.18 5.08
C THR A 29 13.61 11.67 4.74
N LYS A 30 14.23 12.45 5.65
CA LYS A 30 14.50 13.86 5.42
C LYS A 30 15.42 14.08 4.23
N GLU A 31 16.54 13.35 4.15
CA GLU A 31 17.53 13.45 3.05
C GLU A 31 16.91 13.11 1.69
N VAL A 32 16.07 12.08 1.62
CA VAL A 32 15.35 11.75 0.38
C VAL A 32 14.43 12.89 -0.05
N CYS A 33 13.65 13.44 0.87
CA CYS A 33 12.76 14.57 0.59
C CYS A 33 13.54 15.85 0.22
N ASP A 34 14.65 16.12 0.91
CA ASP A 34 15.54 17.24 0.59
C ASP A 34 16.15 17.10 -0.81
N THR A 35 16.53 15.88 -1.19
CA THR A 35 17.04 15.58 -2.55
C THR A 35 16.00 15.89 -3.62
N PHE A 36 14.72 15.58 -3.40
CA PHE A 36 13.65 16.00 -4.33
C PHE A 36 13.52 17.52 -4.38
N ALA A 37 13.57 18.20 -3.24
CA ALA A 37 13.50 19.67 -3.19
C ALA A 37 14.67 20.34 -3.92
N GLU A 38 15.90 19.87 -3.72
CA GLU A 38 17.12 20.37 -4.38
C GLU A 38 17.07 20.21 -5.90
N ASN A 39 16.35 19.20 -6.40
CA ASN A 39 16.13 18.98 -7.83
C ASN A 39 14.87 19.69 -8.37
N GLY A 40 14.22 20.54 -7.58
CA GLY A 40 13.03 21.31 -7.98
C GLY A 40 11.78 20.45 -8.19
N LEU A 41 11.74 19.24 -7.61
CA LEU A 41 10.62 18.33 -7.73
C LEU A 41 9.61 18.57 -6.60
N THR A 42 8.34 18.44 -6.93
CA THR A 42 7.24 18.43 -5.95
C THR A 42 6.82 17.01 -5.67
N VAL A 43 6.56 16.69 -4.40
CA VAL A 43 6.07 15.39 -3.94
C VAL A 43 4.71 15.61 -3.30
N SER A 44 3.69 14.91 -3.77
CA SER A 44 2.33 15.05 -3.23
C SER A 44 2.07 14.13 -2.04
N ILE A 45 2.60 12.90 -2.08
CA ILE A 45 2.38 11.88 -1.06
C ILE A 45 3.71 11.17 -0.78
N VAL A 46 4.01 10.93 0.48
CA VAL A 46 5.11 10.06 0.94
C VAL A 46 4.52 8.94 1.77
N SER A 47 4.75 7.69 1.37
CA SER A 47 4.40 6.52 2.18
C SER A 47 5.54 6.18 3.13
N ILE A 48 5.23 6.05 4.41
CA ILE A 48 6.16 5.56 5.43
C ILE A 48 6.00 4.04 5.55
N GLY A 49 6.89 3.32 4.89
CA GLY A 49 6.83 1.86 4.78
C GLY A 49 5.93 1.37 3.66
N ASN A 50 6.01 0.06 3.39
CA ASN A 50 5.23 -0.67 2.41
C ASN A 50 4.68 -1.94 3.06
N GLU A 51 3.35 -2.10 3.07
CA GLU A 51 2.66 -3.27 3.63
C GLU A 51 3.12 -3.65 5.05
N ILE A 52 3.20 -2.66 5.94
CA ILE A 52 3.84 -2.78 7.25
C ILE A 52 2.95 -3.40 8.34
N ARG A 53 1.92 -4.15 8.01
CA ARG A 53 1.07 -4.82 9.01
C ARG A 53 1.87 -5.77 9.92
N SER A 54 2.95 -6.36 9.40
CA SER A 54 3.91 -7.16 10.18
C SER A 54 5.05 -6.35 10.81
N GLY A 55 4.97 -5.02 10.76
CA GLY A 55 6.02 -4.11 11.20
C GLY A 55 6.93 -3.63 10.07
N LEU A 56 8.00 -2.92 10.42
CA LEU A 56 9.01 -2.39 9.51
C LEU A 56 10.40 -2.40 10.18
N LEU A 57 11.46 -2.46 9.39
CA LEU A 57 12.85 -2.40 9.88
C LEU A 57 13.14 -3.42 10.99
N TRP A 58 12.96 -4.69 10.65
CA TRP A 58 13.20 -5.81 11.58
C TRP A 58 14.68 -5.93 11.98
N PRO A 59 14.99 -6.43 13.22
CA PRO A 59 14.05 -7.00 14.19
C PRO A 59 13.36 -5.98 15.12
N LEU A 60 13.83 -4.74 15.22
CA LEU A 60 13.36 -3.81 16.23
C LEU A 60 11.92 -3.32 16.00
N GLY A 61 11.50 -3.20 14.74
CA GLY A 61 10.16 -2.77 14.35
C GLY A 61 9.20 -3.92 14.03
N GLU A 62 9.42 -5.12 14.56
CA GLU A 62 8.47 -6.23 14.48
C GLU A 62 7.23 -6.00 15.36
N THR A 63 6.13 -6.72 15.07
CA THR A 63 4.88 -6.66 15.84
C THR A 63 4.97 -7.19 17.26
N SER A 64 6.12 -7.73 17.66
CA SER A 64 6.48 -7.98 19.05
C SER A 64 6.58 -6.70 19.89
N SER A 65 6.74 -5.52 19.24
CA SER A 65 6.79 -4.21 19.90
C SER A 65 6.12 -3.12 19.07
N TYR A 66 4.82 -2.92 19.24
CA TYR A 66 4.10 -1.80 18.61
C TYR A 66 4.57 -0.43 19.06
N SER A 67 5.16 -0.31 20.26
CA SER A 67 5.80 0.92 20.70
C SER A 67 7.01 1.29 19.83
N ASN A 68 7.81 0.30 19.40
CA ASN A 68 8.90 0.53 18.48
C ASN A 68 8.38 0.90 17.08
N ILE A 69 7.35 0.21 16.59
CA ILE A 69 6.71 0.54 15.31
C ILE A 69 6.23 2.00 15.32
N GLY A 70 5.49 2.40 16.36
CA GLY A 70 5.02 3.78 16.49
C GLY A 70 6.17 4.78 16.55
N ARG A 71 7.27 4.49 17.27
CA ARG A 71 8.45 5.35 17.28
C ARG A 71 9.08 5.51 15.90
N LEU A 72 9.18 4.45 15.13
CA LEU A 72 9.70 4.50 13.76
C LEU A 72 8.79 5.29 12.84
N LEU A 73 7.47 5.07 12.89
CA LEU A 73 6.51 5.81 12.09
C LEU A 73 6.52 7.31 12.41
N HIS A 74 6.60 7.68 13.69
CA HIS A 74 6.76 9.07 14.10
C HIS A 74 8.04 9.68 13.51
N SER A 75 9.18 8.99 13.62
CA SER A 75 10.46 9.47 13.10
C SER A 75 10.45 9.64 11.59
N GLY A 76 9.90 8.69 10.82
CA GLY A 76 9.71 8.83 9.38
C GLY A 76 8.81 10.00 9.02
N ALA A 77 7.67 10.17 9.71
CA ALA A 77 6.76 11.29 9.49
C ALA A 77 7.43 12.65 9.72
N TRP A 78 8.21 12.79 10.79
CA TRP A 78 8.94 14.03 11.07
C TRP A 78 10.10 14.28 10.11
N GLY A 79 10.73 13.23 9.56
CA GLY A 79 11.68 13.37 8.47
C GLY A 79 11.06 14.04 7.23
N VAL A 80 9.80 13.69 6.90
CA VAL A 80 9.05 14.37 5.82
C VAL A 80 8.72 15.82 6.21
N LYS A 81 8.17 16.04 7.41
CA LYS A 81 7.71 17.36 7.88
C LYS A 81 8.84 18.38 7.97
N ASP A 82 10.04 17.94 8.34
CA ASP A 82 11.24 18.79 8.52
C ASP A 82 12.09 18.91 7.25
N SER A 83 11.64 18.34 6.14
CA SER A 83 12.34 18.45 4.86
C SER A 83 12.22 19.86 4.25
N SER A 84 13.11 20.16 3.30
CA SER A 84 13.14 21.43 2.57
C SER A 84 12.15 21.51 1.40
N LEU A 85 11.22 20.54 1.26
CA LEU A 85 10.16 20.60 0.25
C LEU A 85 9.30 21.86 0.45
N SER A 86 9.06 22.62 -0.61
CA SER A 86 8.31 23.88 -0.57
C SER A 86 6.85 23.72 -0.11
N THR A 87 6.30 22.52 -0.27
CA THR A 87 4.99 22.10 0.25
C THR A 87 5.19 20.76 0.91
N THR A 88 4.79 20.63 2.17
CA THR A 88 4.86 19.36 2.90
C THR A 88 3.94 18.33 2.24
N PRO A 89 4.46 17.18 1.80
CA PRO A 89 3.65 16.10 1.25
C PRO A 89 2.64 15.57 2.26
N LYS A 90 1.57 14.99 1.75
CA LYS A 90 0.71 14.13 2.56
C LYS A 90 1.45 12.87 2.97
N ILE A 91 1.36 12.52 4.24
CA ILE A 91 2.02 11.33 4.79
C ILE A 91 1.01 10.18 4.81
N MET A 92 1.40 9.05 4.25
CA MET A 92 0.57 7.86 4.14
C MET A 92 1.19 6.69 4.91
N ILE A 93 0.34 5.90 5.56
CA ILE A 93 0.69 4.59 6.10
C ILE A 93 0.05 3.54 5.21
N HIS A 94 0.84 2.56 4.74
CA HIS A 94 0.42 1.54 3.79
C HIS A 94 0.41 0.15 4.42
N LEU A 95 -0.76 -0.50 4.41
CA LEU A 95 -0.95 -1.87 4.89
C LEU A 95 -1.42 -2.79 3.77
N ASP A 96 -1.08 -4.08 3.88
CA ASP A 96 -1.66 -5.15 3.06
C ASP A 96 -3.11 -5.48 3.49
N ASN A 97 -3.77 -6.39 2.75
CA ASN A 97 -5.10 -6.91 3.07
C ASN A 97 -6.17 -5.82 3.34
N GLY A 98 -6.23 -4.80 2.50
CA GLY A 98 -7.15 -3.66 2.67
C GLY A 98 -8.63 -4.04 2.81
N TRP A 99 -9.02 -5.23 2.35
CA TRP A 99 -10.36 -5.79 2.49
C TRP A 99 -10.70 -6.29 3.90
N SER A 100 -9.69 -6.53 4.74
CA SER A 100 -9.85 -7.13 6.07
C SER A 100 -9.92 -6.03 7.15
N TRP A 101 -11.12 -5.51 7.42
CA TRP A 101 -11.31 -4.48 8.45
C TRP A 101 -10.67 -4.86 9.79
N SER A 102 -10.84 -6.09 10.24
CA SER A 102 -10.30 -6.52 11.53
C SER A 102 -8.77 -6.47 11.63
N GLU A 103 -8.05 -6.72 10.52
CA GLU A 103 -6.59 -6.62 10.49
C GLU A 103 -6.15 -5.15 10.46
N GLN A 104 -6.85 -4.32 9.69
CA GLN A 104 -6.61 -2.88 9.62
C GLN A 104 -6.86 -2.22 10.99
N GLU A 105 -8.02 -2.47 11.58
CA GLU A 105 -8.40 -1.95 12.90
C GLU A 105 -7.39 -2.36 13.98
N TYR A 106 -7.02 -3.63 14.00
CA TYR A 106 -6.04 -4.14 14.96
C TYR A 106 -4.71 -3.39 14.88
N PHE A 107 -4.18 -3.20 13.67
CA PHE A 107 -2.90 -2.49 13.49
C PHE A 107 -2.99 -1.05 13.99
N TYR A 108 -3.98 -0.26 13.49
CA TYR A 108 -4.07 1.16 13.83
C TYR A 108 -4.39 1.38 15.32
N ASN A 109 -5.31 0.62 15.89
CA ASN A 109 -5.61 0.73 17.31
C ASN A 109 -4.37 0.39 18.15
N THR A 110 -3.67 -0.70 17.82
CA THR A 110 -2.52 -1.13 18.62
C THR A 110 -1.35 -0.16 18.50
N VAL A 111 -1.05 0.38 17.33
CA VAL A 111 0.06 1.31 17.17
C VAL A 111 -0.22 2.68 17.78
N LEU A 112 -1.46 3.18 17.67
CA LEU A 112 -1.86 4.47 18.26
C LEU A 112 -1.96 4.41 19.79
N ASP A 113 -2.33 3.25 20.35
CA ASP A 113 -2.42 3.03 21.81
C ASP A 113 -1.13 2.48 22.42
N SER A 114 -0.05 2.34 21.63
CA SER A 114 1.20 1.70 22.06
C SER A 114 2.00 2.46 23.13
N GLY A 115 1.59 3.67 23.47
CA GLY A 115 2.34 4.57 24.36
C GLY A 115 3.59 5.15 23.72
N SER A 116 3.77 5.02 22.41
CA SER A 116 4.83 5.66 21.63
C SER A 116 4.52 7.14 21.38
N THR A 117 5.45 7.82 20.68
CA THR A 117 5.25 9.21 20.23
C THR A 117 4.37 9.35 19.00
N PHE A 118 4.00 8.23 18.33
CA PHE A 118 3.15 8.25 17.14
C PHE A 118 1.71 8.60 17.48
N VAL A 119 1.21 9.60 16.80
CA VAL A 119 -0.15 10.13 17.02
C VAL A 119 -0.88 10.30 15.69
N SER A 120 -2.21 10.39 15.75
CA SER A 120 -3.06 10.53 14.57
C SER A 120 -2.69 11.71 13.66
N THR A 121 -2.05 12.76 14.18
CA THR A 121 -1.58 13.92 13.39
C THR A 121 -0.26 13.68 12.67
N ASP A 122 0.36 12.52 12.82
CA ASP A 122 1.60 12.19 12.12
C ASP A 122 1.38 11.70 10.69
N PHE A 123 0.16 11.31 10.33
CA PHE A 123 -0.18 10.88 8.98
C PHE A 123 -1.52 11.47 8.52
N ASP A 124 -1.68 11.56 7.20
CA ASP A 124 -2.85 12.14 6.54
C ASP A 124 -3.73 11.08 5.87
N TYR A 125 -3.10 10.06 5.28
CA TYR A 125 -3.75 9.07 4.43
C TYR A 125 -3.52 7.64 4.90
N ILE A 126 -4.48 6.77 4.61
CA ILE A 126 -4.37 5.33 4.75
C ILE A 126 -4.33 4.72 3.36
N GLY A 127 -3.20 4.11 3.00
CA GLY A 127 -3.04 3.31 1.80
C GLY A 127 -3.24 1.83 2.09
N VAL A 128 -3.88 1.12 1.19
CA VAL A 128 -4.07 -0.33 1.32
C VAL A 128 -3.77 -1.05 0.02
N SER A 129 -3.20 -2.27 0.11
CA SER A 129 -3.15 -3.20 -1.02
C SER A 129 -4.45 -3.99 -1.11
N TYR A 130 -4.93 -4.20 -2.34
CA TYR A 130 -6.09 -5.02 -2.62
C TYR A 130 -5.81 -5.97 -3.79
N TYR A 131 -5.60 -7.24 -3.46
CA TYR A 131 -5.32 -8.30 -4.44
C TYR A 131 -6.32 -9.45 -4.27
N PRO A 132 -7.34 -9.55 -5.17
CA PRO A 132 -8.40 -10.55 -5.01
C PRO A 132 -7.93 -12.00 -5.21
N PHE A 133 -6.78 -12.22 -5.83
CA PHE A 133 -6.23 -13.57 -6.08
C PHE A 133 -5.49 -14.18 -4.88
N TYR A 134 -5.39 -13.50 -3.75
CA TYR A 134 -4.78 -14.06 -2.53
C TYR A 134 -5.80 -14.57 -1.51
N SER A 135 -7.10 -14.26 -1.67
CA SER A 135 -8.13 -14.75 -0.74
C SER A 135 -9.53 -14.68 -1.34
N SER A 136 -10.31 -15.75 -1.19
CA SER A 136 -11.72 -15.74 -1.56
C SER A 136 -12.59 -14.79 -0.70
N SER A 137 -12.06 -14.32 0.43
CA SER A 137 -12.70 -13.33 1.29
C SER A 137 -12.42 -11.89 0.87
N ALA A 138 -11.49 -11.67 -0.07
CA ALA A 138 -11.13 -10.34 -0.59
C ALA A 138 -12.18 -9.82 -1.58
N THR A 139 -13.44 -9.75 -1.15
CA THR A 139 -14.56 -9.25 -1.96
C THR A 139 -14.51 -7.72 -2.07
N LEU A 140 -15.05 -7.15 -3.15
CA LEU A 140 -15.25 -5.70 -3.28
C LEU A 140 -16.15 -5.15 -2.16
N SER A 141 -17.13 -5.94 -1.72
CA SER A 141 -18.01 -5.58 -0.59
C SER A 141 -17.22 -5.49 0.72
N SER A 142 -16.32 -6.45 0.98
CA SER A 142 -15.44 -6.40 2.17
C SER A 142 -14.49 -5.22 2.11
N LEU A 143 -13.90 -4.95 0.94
CA LEU A 143 -13.05 -3.77 0.74
C LEU A 143 -13.81 -2.47 1.02
N LYS A 144 -15.00 -2.30 0.42
CA LYS A 144 -15.84 -1.11 0.67
C LYS A 144 -16.11 -0.90 2.15
N THR A 145 -16.48 -1.97 2.85
CA THR A 145 -16.73 -1.94 4.30
C THR A 145 -15.48 -1.51 5.07
N SER A 146 -14.34 -2.10 4.74
CA SER A 146 -13.06 -1.79 5.38
C SER A 146 -12.66 -0.32 5.16
N LEU A 147 -12.68 0.17 3.92
CA LEU A 147 -12.35 1.56 3.58
C LEU A 147 -13.30 2.56 4.27
N THR A 148 -14.60 2.26 4.31
CA THR A 148 -15.59 3.09 5.00
C THR A 148 -15.29 3.17 6.50
N ASN A 149 -14.97 2.04 7.12
CA ASN A 149 -14.64 1.98 8.54
C ASN A 149 -13.30 2.70 8.84
N LEU A 150 -12.28 2.53 7.98
CA LEU A 150 -11.00 3.23 8.11
C LEU A 150 -11.21 4.75 8.13
N HIS A 151 -11.94 5.28 7.13
CA HIS A 151 -12.23 6.71 7.07
C HIS A 151 -13.03 7.19 8.30
N SER A 152 -14.11 6.50 8.64
CA SER A 152 -15.01 6.93 9.74
C SER A 152 -14.34 6.81 11.13
N THR A 153 -13.48 5.83 11.35
CA THR A 153 -12.86 5.58 12.65
C THR A 153 -11.64 6.49 12.88
N TYR A 154 -10.80 6.65 11.87
CA TYR A 154 -9.53 7.39 12.03
C TYR A 154 -9.57 8.82 11.46
N GLY A 155 -10.62 9.20 10.73
CA GLY A 155 -10.75 10.52 10.10
C GLY A 155 -9.69 10.77 9.02
N LYS A 156 -9.25 9.70 8.33
CA LYS A 156 -8.24 9.76 7.27
C LYS A 156 -8.86 9.42 5.93
N ASP A 157 -8.38 10.09 4.88
CA ASP A 157 -8.74 9.70 3.53
C ASP A 157 -8.00 8.40 3.15
N VAL A 158 -8.61 7.62 2.25
CA VAL A 158 -8.19 6.26 1.94
C VAL A 158 -7.85 6.10 0.46
N LEU A 159 -6.84 5.28 0.17
CA LEU A 159 -6.42 4.93 -1.19
C LEU A 159 -6.20 3.42 -1.32
N VAL A 160 -6.54 2.86 -2.47
CA VAL A 160 -6.02 1.55 -2.87
C VAL A 160 -4.73 1.80 -3.64
N VAL A 161 -3.58 1.59 -2.98
CA VAL A 161 -2.26 1.95 -3.52
C VAL A 161 -1.55 0.83 -4.25
N GLU A 162 -2.08 -0.39 -4.14
CA GLU A 162 -1.64 -1.53 -4.94
C GLU A 162 -2.83 -2.41 -5.29
N THR A 163 -2.93 -2.78 -6.56
CA THR A 163 -3.89 -3.77 -7.05
C THR A 163 -3.45 -4.33 -8.39
N ASN A 164 -3.96 -5.52 -8.74
CA ASN A 164 -3.88 -6.09 -10.08
C ASN A 164 -5.14 -6.91 -10.40
N TRP A 165 -5.43 -7.06 -11.69
CA TRP A 165 -6.32 -8.07 -12.23
C TRP A 165 -5.61 -8.88 -13.31
N PRO A 166 -5.59 -10.22 -13.26
CA PRO A 166 -4.84 -10.99 -14.22
C PRO A 166 -5.44 -10.93 -15.63
N TYR A 167 -4.55 -10.76 -16.62
CA TYR A 167 -4.85 -11.06 -18.00
C TYR A 167 -4.94 -12.58 -18.22
N SER A 168 -4.12 -13.35 -17.48
CA SER A 168 -4.06 -14.80 -17.55
C SER A 168 -3.77 -15.41 -16.18
N CYS A 169 -4.65 -16.31 -15.72
CA CYS A 169 -4.49 -17.04 -14.46
C CYS A 169 -4.99 -18.48 -14.60
N PRO A 170 -4.25 -19.37 -15.30
CA PRO A 170 -4.72 -20.72 -15.61
C PRO A 170 -4.80 -21.65 -14.40
N SER A 171 -4.08 -21.36 -13.34
CA SER A 171 -3.98 -22.21 -12.14
C SER A 171 -3.84 -21.36 -10.88
N PRO A 172 -4.89 -20.61 -10.48
CA PRO A 172 -4.83 -19.78 -9.28
C PRO A 172 -4.64 -20.64 -8.02
N GLU A 173 -3.77 -20.19 -7.11
CA GLU A 173 -3.55 -20.88 -5.83
C GLU A 173 -4.79 -20.79 -4.93
N TYR A 174 -5.49 -19.67 -4.98
CA TYR A 174 -6.72 -19.44 -4.21
C TYR A 174 -7.91 -19.20 -5.14
N ALA A 175 -9.10 -19.60 -4.69
CA ALA A 175 -10.33 -19.21 -5.38
C ALA A 175 -10.52 -17.69 -5.32
N PHE A 176 -10.90 -17.10 -6.44
CA PHE A 176 -11.28 -15.69 -6.50
C PHE A 176 -12.57 -15.43 -5.71
N PRO A 177 -12.75 -14.20 -5.18
CA PRO A 177 -13.98 -13.79 -4.50
C PRO A 177 -15.23 -14.00 -5.35
N SER A 178 -16.33 -14.36 -4.71
CA SER A 178 -17.58 -14.70 -5.41
C SER A 178 -18.17 -13.54 -6.21
N ASP A 179 -18.00 -12.29 -5.75
CA ASP A 179 -18.47 -11.07 -6.42
C ASP A 179 -17.61 -10.67 -7.64
N LEU A 180 -16.44 -11.30 -7.81
CA LEU A 180 -15.55 -11.11 -8.95
C LEU A 180 -15.52 -12.31 -9.91
N SER A 181 -16.23 -13.39 -9.58
CA SER A 181 -16.16 -14.67 -10.33
C SER A 181 -16.66 -14.59 -11.77
N SER A 182 -17.45 -13.58 -12.13
CA SER A 182 -17.92 -13.33 -13.49
C SER A 182 -16.97 -12.52 -14.35
N ILE A 183 -15.92 -11.91 -13.79
CA ILE A 183 -14.96 -11.09 -14.51
C ILE A 183 -13.92 -12.01 -15.16
N PRO A 184 -13.77 -12.00 -16.50
CA PRO A 184 -12.83 -12.89 -17.17
C PRO A 184 -11.37 -12.46 -16.98
N PHE A 185 -10.44 -13.41 -17.07
CA PHE A 185 -9.00 -13.12 -17.19
C PHE A 185 -8.70 -12.71 -18.63
N SER A 186 -8.70 -11.40 -18.86
CA SER A 186 -8.53 -10.80 -20.19
C SER A 186 -8.39 -9.30 -20.08
N VAL A 187 -8.08 -8.61 -21.19
CA VAL A 187 -8.09 -7.13 -21.26
C VAL A 187 -9.45 -6.57 -20.82
N ALA A 188 -10.55 -7.11 -21.35
CA ALA A 188 -11.89 -6.66 -20.96
C ALA A 188 -12.19 -6.90 -19.47
N GLY A 189 -11.65 -7.98 -18.89
CA GLY A 189 -11.74 -8.23 -17.46
C GLY A 189 -10.94 -7.25 -16.62
N GLN A 190 -9.75 -6.87 -17.06
CA GLN A 190 -8.96 -5.81 -16.43
C GLN A 190 -9.72 -4.47 -16.43
N GLU A 191 -10.33 -4.09 -17.56
CA GLU A 191 -11.16 -2.89 -17.65
C GLU A 191 -12.36 -2.92 -16.70
N THR A 192 -13.07 -4.06 -16.64
CA THR A 192 -14.23 -4.24 -15.77
C THR A 192 -13.82 -4.13 -14.31
N PHE A 193 -12.78 -4.87 -13.91
CA PHE A 193 -12.27 -4.86 -12.53
C PHE A 193 -11.84 -3.44 -12.08
N LEU A 194 -11.10 -2.72 -12.92
CA LEU A 194 -10.65 -1.37 -12.61
C LEU A 194 -11.81 -0.41 -12.40
N LYS A 195 -12.86 -0.48 -13.25
CA LYS A 195 -14.07 0.32 -13.10
C LYS A 195 -14.86 -0.02 -11.83
N ASP A 196 -15.01 -1.31 -11.55
CA ASP A 196 -15.73 -1.77 -10.35
C ASP A 196 -14.97 -1.38 -9.07
N LEU A 197 -13.64 -1.51 -9.07
CA LEU A 197 -12.80 -1.10 -7.94
C LEU A 197 -12.84 0.42 -7.74
N ALA A 198 -12.71 1.20 -8.81
CA ALA A 198 -12.79 2.65 -8.73
C ALA A 198 -14.15 3.11 -8.18
N ALA A 199 -15.26 2.52 -8.65
CA ALA A 199 -16.59 2.80 -8.13
C ALA A 199 -16.75 2.45 -6.63
N VAL A 200 -16.05 1.41 -6.15
CA VAL A 200 -15.99 1.11 -4.72
C VAL A 200 -15.30 2.23 -3.95
N VAL A 201 -14.12 2.69 -4.41
CA VAL A 201 -13.35 3.75 -3.75
C VAL A 201 -14.10 5.08 -3.79
N GLU A 202 -14.64 5.48 -4.94
CA GLU A 202 -15.47 6.69 -5.10
C GLU A 202 -16.72 6.68 -4.20
N GLY A 203 -17.29 5.51 -3.99
CA GLY A 203 -18.44 5.31 -3.11
C GLY A 203 -18.13 5.37 -1.60
N VAL A 204 -16.88 5.66 -1.21
CA VAL A 204 -16.42 5.85 0.16
C VAL A 204 -16.13 7.33 0.39
N SER A 205 -16.72 7.90 1.45
CA SER A 205 -16.35 9.27 1.87
C SER A 205 -14.85 9.28 2.20
N GLY A 206 -14.10 10.19 1.58
CA GLY A 206 -12.64 10.24 1.70
C GLY A 206 -11.89 9.22 0.82
N GLY A 207 -12.56 8.49 -0.08
CA GLY A 207 -11.90 7.67 -1.11
C GLY A 207 -11.25 8.54 -2.18
N LEU A 208 -9.93 8.40 -2.39
CA LEU A 208 -9.16 9.30 -3.25
C LEU A 208 -8.79 8.70 -4.60
N GLY A 209 -8.64 7.37 -4.70
CA GLY A 209 -8.27 6.74 -5.95
C GLY A 209 -7.57 5.38 -5.81
N ILE A 210 -7.10 4.89 -6.94
CA ILE A 210 -6.44 3.58 -7.07
C ILE A 210 -5.11 3.72 -7.79
N TYR A 211 -4.16 2.83 -7.47
CA TYR A 211 -2.89 2.66 -8.18
C TYR A 211 -2.73 1.20 -8.59
N TYR A 212 -2.33 0.99 -9.83
CA TYR A 212 -2.02 -0.34 -10.36
C TYR A 212 -0.56 -0.68 -10.09
N TRP A 213 -0.29 -1.88 -9.55
CA TRP A 213 1.07 -2.30 -9.22
C TRP A 213 1.80 -2.83 -10.46
N GLU A 214 2.99 -2.25 -10.74
CA GLU A 214 3.93 -2.69 -11.76
C GLU A 214 3.28 -3.07 -13.11
N PRO A 215 2.52 -2.16 -13.74
CA PRO A 215 1.73 -2.48 -14.94
C PRO A 215 2.58 -2.91 -16.14
N ALA A 216 3.86 -2.56 -16.16
CA ALA A 216 4.78 -2.70 -17.30
C ALA A 216 6.02 -3.56 -17.01
N TRP A 217 6.05 -4.32 -15.90
CA TRP A 217 7.21 -5.17 -15.61
C TRP A 217 7.19 -6.45 -16.44
N VAL A 218 7.46 -6.31 -17.75
CA VAL A 218 7.34 -7.37 -18.78
C VAL A 218 8.22 -8.60 -18.51
N ASP A 219 9.36 -8.42 -17.84
CA ASP A 219 10.25 -9.52 -17.46
C ASP A 219 9.74 -10.35 -16.27
N ASN A 220 8.67 -9.89 -15.59
CA ASN A 220 8.08 -10.56 -14.43
C ASN A 220 6.54 -10.44 -14.45
N ALA A 221 5.90 -10.93 -15.51
CA ALA A 221 4.47 -10.73 -15.74
C ALA A 221 3.55 -11.28 -14.63
N GLY A 222 3.98 -12.30 -13.91
CA GLY A 222 3.26 -12.88 -12.77
C GLY A 222 3.33 -12.04 -11.49
N LEU A 223 4.27 -11.10 -11.40
CA LEU A 223 4.47 -10.20 -10.26
C LEU A 223 4.53 -10.94 -8.90
N GLY A 224 5.11 -12.16 -8.88
CA GLY A 224 5.20 -12.98 -7.68
C GLY A 224 3.90 -13.67 -7.25
N SER A 225 2.81 -13.52 -7.99
CA SER A 225 1.54 -14.21 -7.74
C SER A 225 1.48 -15.59 -8.39
N SER A 226 0.42 -16.36 -8.12
CA SER A 226 0.13 -17.63 -8.81
C SER A 226 -0.46 -17.43 -10.22
N CYS A 227 -0.79 -16.20 -10.61
CA CYS A 227 -1.27 -15.89 -11.94
C CYS A 227 -0.10 -15.69 -12.91
N ALA A 228 -0.30 -16.07 -14.18
CA ALA A 228 0.77 -16.04 -15.17
C ALA A 228 1.07 -14.63 -15.69
N ASP A 229 0.06 -13.75 -15.70
CA ASP A 229 0.19 -12.41 -16.27
C ASP A 229 -0.82 -11.45 -15.62
N ASN A 230 -0.29 -10.42 -14.94
CA ASN A 230 -1.05 -9.36 -14.27
C ASN A 230 -0.83 -7.98 -14.90
N LEU A 231 -0.08 -7.90 -16.00
CA LEU A 231 0.36 -6.63 -16.57
C LEU A 231 -0.74 -5.94 -17.40
N LEU A 232 -0.60 -4.63 -17.53
CA LEU A 232 -1.34 -3.81 -18.52
C LEU A 232 -0.52 -3.61 -19.82
N PHE A 233 0.65 -4.26 -19.90
CA PHE A 233 1.46 -4.37 -21.10
C PHE A 233 1.64 -5.84 -21.47
N SER A 234 1.81 -6.11 -22.76
CA SER A 234 2.08 -7.47 -23.25
C SER A 234 3.56 -7.78 -23.09
N TYR A 235 3.89 -8.86 -22.39
CA TYR A 235 5.29 -9.33 -22.27
C TYR A 235 5.82 -10.01 -23.55
N THR A 236 4.99 -10.14 -24.58
CA THR A 236 5.40 -10.76 -25.86
C THR A 236 5.88 -9.77 -26.90
N ASN A 237 5.43 -8.51 -26.82
CA ASN A 237 5.75 -7.46 -27.79
C ASN A 237 5.89 -6.06 -27.16
N ASP A 238 5.86 -5.97 -25.82
CA ASP A 238 5.98 -4.75 -25.01
C ASP A 238 4.93 -3.66 -25.33
N GLU A 239 3.84 -4.02 -26.04
CA GLU A 239 2.77 -3.09 -26.37
C GLU A 239 1.78 -2.93 -25.22
N GLU A 240 1.23 -1.72 -25.08
CA GLU A 240 0.16 -1.43 -24.13
C GLU A 240 -1.13 -2.21 -24.48
N ARG A 241 -1.82 -2.68 -23.45
CA ARG A 241 -3.17 -3.23 -23.57
C ARG A 241 -4.20 -2.11 -23.44
N ALA A 242 -5.35 -2.26 -24.10
CA ALA A 242 -6.43 -1.27 -24.02
C ALA A 242 -6.88 -0.98 -22.58
N SER A 243 -6.72 -1.94 -21.66
CA SER A 243 -7.01 -1.79 -20.24
C SER A 243 -6.16 -0.71 -19.54
N LEU A 244 -4.98 -0.36 -20.06
CA LEU A 244 -4.17 0.74 -19.51
C LEU A 244 -4.92 2.08 -19.58
N ALA A 245 -5.63 2.34 -20.67
CA ALA A 245 -6.38 3.58 -20.85
C ALA A 245 -7.51 3.75 -19.83
N THR A 246 -7.97 2.65 -19.22
CA THR A 246 -9.01 2.70 -18.17
C THR A 246 -8.53 3.46 -16.93
N LEU A 247 -7.24 3.37 -16.58
CA LEU A 247 -6.66 4.11 -15.44
C LEU A 247 -6.76 5.63 -15.60
N GLY A 248 -6.83 6.15 -16.81
CA GLY A 248 -7.00 7.58 -17.07
C GLY A 248 -8.47 8.05 -17.07
N SER A 249 -9.42 7.12 -16.90
CA SER A 249 -10.86 7.38 -16.97
C SER A 249 -11.65 6.94 -15.72
N VAL A 250 -10.97 6.44 -14.70
CA VAL A 250 -11.54 6.00 -13.41
C VAL A 250 -10.94 6.76 -12.25
#